data_2ebf611d71fa1598d87d7c4c728ada81
#
_entry.id   2ebf611d71fa1598d87d7c4c728ada81
#
_cell.length_a   1.000
_cell.length_b   1.000
_cell.length_c   1.000
_cell.angle_alpha   90.00
_cell.angle_beta   90.00
_cell.angle_gamma   90.00
#
_symmetry.space_group_name_H-M   'P 1'
#
loop_
_entity.id
_entity.type
_entity.pdbx_description
1 polymer ?
#
loop_
_entity_poly.entity_id
_entity_poly.type
_entity_poly.pdbx_seq_one_letter_code
_entity_poly.pdbx_strand_id
1 'polypeptide(L)'
;FGSGKSHLLKMLSHILGEVPAELVDKGNKPTMSREQIVHTFMGKAESQDDQMLAGQLEKALTIPATSILFNIDQKADKSNASDMLLYAFVRVFDEARGFYGKNPYVAKFERDLASNGYFEDFKQEFEQVAGKPWSEGRGEAVLWDDEICEAYAAVTGKPEQDSIIQRYEDTYTMTVGDFA
;
A
#
# COMPACT_ATOMS: atom_id res chain seq x y z
N PHE A 1 -4.36 25.93 -17.47
CA PHE A 1 -4.29 25.16 -16.22
C PHE A 1 -5.68 24.57 -15.99
N GLY A 2 -5.85 23.25 -15.87
CA GLY A 2 -7.14 22.65 -15.63
C GLY A 2 -7.70 21.85 -16.82
N SER A 3 -6.83 21.12 -17.51
CA SER A 3 -7.22 20.32 -18.68
C SER A 3 -8.08 19.07 -18.35
N GLY A 4 -8.67 18.96 -17.17
CA GLY A 4 -9.44 17.78 -16.76
C GLY A 4 -8.63 16.48 -16.58
N LYS A 5 -7.30 16.50 -16.80
CA LYS A 5 -6.44 15.31 -16.73
C LYS A 5 -6.53 14.61 -15.38
N SER A 6 -6.41 15.35 -14.27
CA SER A 6 -6.52 14.78 -12.93
C SER A 6 -7.90 14.21 -12.64
N HIS A 7 -8.95 14.83 -13.20
CA HIS A 7 -10.32 14.32 -13.08
C HIS A 7 -10.48 13.02 -13.87
N LEU A 8 -9.95 12.98 -15.10
CA LEU A 8 -9.96 11.77 -15.93
C LEU A 8 -9.21 10.61 -15.24
N LEU A 9 -8.01 10.88 -14.68
CA LEU A 9 -7.25 9.86 -13.95
C LEU A 9 -8.02 9.32 -12.74
N LYS A 10 -8.68 10.21 -11.97
CA LYS A 10 -9.54 9.79 -10.85
C LYS A 10 -10.72 8.92 -11.32
N MET A 11 -11.37 9.32 -12.41
CA MET A 11 -12.47 8.51 -12.98
C MET A 11 -11.97 7.14 -13.42
N LEU A 12 -10.87 7.08 -14.17
CA LEU A 12 -10.27 5.82 -14.62
C LEU A 12 -9.86 4.93 -13.46
N SER A 13 -9.29 5.48 -12.38
CA SER A 13 -8.91 4.68 -11.22
C SER A 13 -10.12 3.99 -10.56
N HIS A 14 -11.26 4.65 -10.50
CA HIS A 14 -12.49 4.05 -9.95
C HIS A 14 -13.21 3.09 -10.91
N ILE A 15 -13.00 3.23 -12.21
CA ILE A 15 -13.60 2.36 -13.22
C ILE A 15 -12.79 1.08 -13.37
N LEU A 16 -11.47 1.21 -13.57
CA LEU A 16 -10.59 0.10 -13.95
C LEU A 16 -10.16 -0.79 -12.79
N GLY A 17 -10.24 -0.32 -11.55
CA GLY A 17 -9.82 -1.10 -10.39
C GLY A 17 -10.48 -0.69 -9.10
N GLU A 18 -10.24 -1.49 -8.05
CA GLU A 18 -10.60 -1.13 -6.69
C GLU A 18 -9.52 -0.23 -6.09
N VAL A 19 -9.94 0.83 -5.41
CA VAL A 19 -9.03 1.71 -4.67
C VAL A 19 -8.89 1.15 -3.26
N PRO A 20 -7.66 0.81 -2.81
CA PRO A 20 -7.43 0.31 -1.47
C PRO A 20 -7.99 1.26 -0.41
N ALA A 21 -8.65 0.71 0.61
CA ALA A 21 -9.30 1.49 1.67
C ALA A 21 -8.28 2.37 2.42
N GLU A 22 -7.05 1.91 2.54
CA GLU A 22 -5.92 2.59 3.18
C GLU A 22 -5.50 3.87 2.47
N LEU A 23 -5.77 3.94 1.15
CA LEU A 23 -5.47 5.10 0.31
C LEU A 23 -6.67 6.05 0.15
N VAL A 24 -7.85 5.67 0.62
CA VAL A 24 -9.03 6.53 0.59
C VAL A 24 -8.95 7.53 1.73
N ASP A 25 -8.77 8.81 1.39
CA ASP A 25 -8.87 9.88 2.36
C ASP A 25 -10.27 9.89 3.00
N LYS A 26 -10.31 9.89 4.35
CA LYS A 26 -11.55 9.77 5.12
C LYS A 26 -12.63 10.81 4.77
N GLY A 27 -12.22 11.94 4.15
CA GLY A 27 -13.11 12.99 3.65
C GLY A 27 -13.61 12.77 2.21
N ASN A 28 -13.06 11.79 1.47
CA ASN A 28 -13.31 11.60 0.04
C ASN A 28 -13.86 10.21 -0.30
N LYS A 29 -14.60 9.57 0.61
CA LYS A 29 -15.28 8.32 0.27
C LYS A 29 -16.20 8.54 -0.92
N PRO A 30 -16.09 7.73 -1.98
CA PRO A 30 -17.02 7.83 -3.11
C PRO A 30 -18.43 7.57 -2.60
N THR A 31 -19.36 8.42 -3.00
CA THR A 31 -20.78 8.29 -2.66
C THR A 31 -21.49 7.20 -3.45
N MET A 32 -20.82 6.65 -4.48
CA MET A 32 -21.32 5.58 -5.35
C MET A 32 -20.39 4.36 -5.25
N SER A 33 -20.96 3.16 -5.32
CA SER A 33 -20.16 1.94 -5.45
C SER A 33 -19.45 1.89 -6.81
N ARG A 34 -18.39 1.05 -6.92
CA ARG A 34 -17.69 0.84 -8.19
C ARG A 34 -18.65 0.38 -9.29
N GLU A 35 -19.56 -0.53 -8.99
CA GLU A 35 -20.56 -1.05 -9.94
C GLU A 35 -21.46 0.07 -10.46
N GLN A 36 -21.90 0.97 -9.59
CA GLN A 36 -22.71 2.13 -9.99
C GLN A 36 -21.94 3.08 -10.90
N ILE A 37 -20.66 3.34 -10.58
CA ILE A 37 -19.77 4.19 -11.39
C ILE A 37 -19.57 3.56 -12.78
N VAL A 38 -19.24 2.27 -12.82
CA VAL A 38 -19.02 1.52 -14.07
C VAL A 38 -20.30 1.52 -14.91
N HIS A 39 -21.45 1.17 -14.31
CA HIS A 39 -22.73 1.16 -15.02
C HIS A 39 -23.07 2.53 -15.63
N THR A 40 -22.87 3.60 -14.85
CA THR A 40 -23.14 4.98 -15.33
C THR A 40 -22.19 5.36 -16.48
N PHE A 41 -20.92 4.94 -16.40
CA PHE A 41 -19.93 5.25 -17.43
C PHE A 41 -20.18 4.45 -18.72
N MET A 42 -20.49 3.17 -18.60
CA MET A 42 -20.85 2.29 -19.73
C MET A 42 -22.10 2.80 -20.47
N GLY A 43 -23.14 3.18 -19.73
CA GLY A 43 -24.35 3.75 -20.35
C GLY A 43 -24.07 5.04 -21.13
N LYS A 44 -23.06 5.84 -20.74
CA LYS A 44 -22.62 7.00 -21.51
C LYS A 44 -21.85 6.62 -22.76
N ALA A 45 -20.98 5.61 -22.69
CA ALA A 45 -20.22 5.12 -23.84
C ALA A 45 -21.15 4.54 -24.91
N GLU A 46 -22.11 3.75 -24.50
CA GLU A 46 -23.16 3.18 -25.39
C GLU A 46 -24.02 4.27 -26.04
N SER A 47 -24.39 5.32 -25.29
CA SER A 47 -25.22 6.42 -25.79
C SER A 47 -24.52 7.29 -26.83
N GLN A 48 -23.18 7.24 -26.92
CA GLN A 48 -22.38 7.93 -27.94
C GLN A 48 -22.20 7.10 -29.23
N ASP A 49 -22.85 5.91 -29.31
CA ASP A 49 -22.77 4.98 -30.44
C ASP A 49 -21.33 4.50 -30.74
N ASP A 50 -20.46 4.53 -29.72
CA ASP A 50 -19.08 4.05 -29.80
C ASP A 50 -18.96 2.62 -29.28
N GLN A 51 -19.42 1.67 -30.10
CA GLN A 51 -19.39 0.24 -29.78
C GLN A 51 -17.98 -0.28 -29.58
N MET A 52 -16.99 0.33 -30.24
CA MET A 52 -15.58 -0.06 -30.08
C MET A 52 -15.07 0.29 -28.70
N LEU A 53 -15.35 1.48 -28.21
CA LEU A 53 -14.98 1.93 -26.87
C LEU A 53 -15.67 1.09 -25.81
N ALA A 54 -16.98 0.85 -25.96
CA ALA A 54 -17.73 0.02 -25.03
C ALA A 54 -17.14 -1.40 -24.93
N GLY A 55 -16.82 -2.06 -26.05
CA GLY A 55 -16.22 -3.38 -26.06
C GLY A 55 -14.81 -3.42 -25.47
N GLN A 56 -14.01 -2.37 -25.62
CA GLN A 56 -12.67 -2.27 -25.00
C GLN A 56 -12.81 -2.07 -23.48
N LEU A 57 -13.75 -1.28 -23.02
CA LEU A 57 -14.02 -1.09 -21.60
C LEU A 57 -14.52 -2.38 -20.94
N GLU A 58 -15.44 -3.09 -21.56
CA GLU A 58 -15.89 -4.39 -21.06
C GLU A 58 -14.72 -5.35 -20.85
N LYS A 59 -13.81 -5.46 -21.82
CA LYS A 59 -12.60 -6.28 -21.67
C LYS A 59 -11.72 -5.81 -20.53
N ALA A 60 -11.49 -4.51 -20.40
CA ALA A 60 -10.68 -3.95 -19.32
C ALA A 60 -11.29 -4.22 -17.93
N LEU A 61 -12.62 -4.20 -17.81
CA LEU A 61 -13.33 -4.46 -16.57
C LEU A 61 -13.30 -5.92 -16.11
N THR A 62 -13.02 -6.87 -17.01
CA THR A 62 -12.84 -8.28 -16.64
C THR A 62 -11.48 -8.57 -15.99
N ILE A 63 -10.52 -7.65 -16.09
CA ILE A 63 -9.19 -7.81 -15.51
C ILE A 63 -9.23 -7.36 -14.05
N PRO A 64 -8.96 -8.27 -13.08
CA PRO A 64 -8.83 -7.85 -11.70
C PRO A 64 -7.67 -6.86 -11.54
N ALA A 65 -7.96 -5.68 -11.04
CA ALA A 65 -6.95 -4.63 -10.89
C ALA A 65 -7.17 -3.84 -9.59
N THR A 66 -6.07 -3.45 -8.96
CA THR A 66 -6.06 -2.51 -7.85
C THR A 66 -5.55 -1.17 -8.37
N SER A 67 -6.33 -0.13 -8.13
CA SER A 67 -5.98 1.23 -8.56
C SER A 67 -5.25 1.97 -7.45
N ILE A 68 -4.03 2.39 -7.73
CA ILE A 68 -3.21 3.19 -6.82
C ILE A 68 -3.04 4.58 -7.45
N LEU A 69 -3.71 5.58 -6.85
CA LEU A 69 -3.62 6.98 -7.29
C LEU A 69 -3.10 7.84 -6.14
N PHE A 70 -2.00 8.52 -6.33
CA PHE A 70 -1.39 9.37 -5.31
C PHE A 70 -0.78 10.64 -5.91
N ASN A 71 -0.59 11.65 -5.05
CA ASN A 71 0.16 12.85 -5.40
C ASN A 71 1.62 12.66 -5.00
N ILE A 72 2.50 12.68 -5.99
CA ILE A 72 3.93 12.45 -5.79
C ILE A 72 4.55 13.48 -4.84
N ASP A 73 4.13 14.76 -4.92
CA ASP A 73 4.65 15.83 -4.06
C ASP A 73 4.36 15.60 -2.57
N GLN A 74 3.31 14.83 -2.26
CA GLN A 74 2.92 14.49 -0.89
C GLN A 74 3.60 13.24 -0.36
N LYS A 75 4.05 12.36 -1.25
CA LYS A 75 4.60 11.05 -0.89
C LYS A 75 6.12 10.96 -1.07
N ALA A 76 6.69 11.84 -1.88
CA ALA A 76 8.12 11.87 -2.13
C ALA A 76 8.90 12.39 -0.91
N ASP A 77 9.98 11.71 -0.57
CA ASP A 77 10.97 12.21 0.37
C ASP A 77 12.00 13.04 -0.39
N LYS A 78 12.10 14.32 -0.03
CA LYS A 78 13.00 15.29 -0.69
C LYS A 78 14.48 15.08 -0.34
N SER A 79 14.78 14.23 0.63
CA SER A 79 16.15 13.94 1.06
C SER A 79 16.93 13.08 0.05
N ASN A 80 16.23 12.36 -0.83
CA ASN A 80 16.83 11.40 -1.77
C ASN A 80 16.39 11.70 -3.23
N ALA A 81 17.00 12.71 -3.82
CA ALA A 81 16.58 13.24 -5.12
C ALA A 81 16.70 12.26 -6.30
N SER A 82 17.66 11.32 -6.26
CA SER A 82 17.89 10.36 -7.36
C SER A 82 16.78 9.31 -7.47
N ASP A 83 16.24 8.86 -6.34
CA ASP A 83 15.30 7.74 -6.28
C ASP A 83 13.93 8.13 -5.71
N MET A 84 13.70 9.45 -5.62
CA MET A 84 12.48 10.04 -5.04
C MET A 84 11.20 9.43 -5.59
N LEU A 85 11.16 9.17 -6.90
CA LEU A 85 9.99 8.57 -7.56
C LEU A 85 9.80 7.12 -7.13
N LEU A 86 10.88 6.35 -7.08
CA LEU A 86 10.85 4.95 -6.65
C LEU A 86 10.43 4.85 -5.18
N TYR A 87 10.99 5.67 -4.30
CA TYR A 87 10.59 5.74 -2.88
C TYR A 87 9.11 6.08 -2.71
N ALA A 88 8.60 7.07 -3.45
CA ALA A 88 7.19 7.42 -3.38
C ALA A 88 6.28 6.28 -3.84
N PHE A 89 6.67 5.58 -4.90
CA PHE A 89 5.94 4.43 -5.42
C PHE A 89 5.94 3.27 -4.41
N VAL A 90 7.11 2.88 -3.89
CA VAL A 90 7.26 1.82 -2.87
C VAL A 90 6.41 2.11 -1.65
N ARG A 91 6.53 3.32 -1.14
CA ARG A 91 5.76 3.77 0.02
C ARG A 91 4.26 3.60 -0.18
N VAL A 92 3.74 4.06 -1.31
CA VAL A 92 2.29 3.98 -1.58
C VAL A 92 1.86 2.55 -1.83
N PHE A 93 2.71 1.76 -2.48
CA PHE A 93 2.46 0.34 -2.69
C PHE A 93 2.38 -0.44 -1.37
N ASP A 94 3.29 -0.18 -0.44
CA ASP A 94 3.28 -0.76 0.90
C ASP A 94 2.05 -0.31 1.69
N GLU A 95 1.76 1.00 1.70
CA GLU A 95 0.55 1.55 2.34
C GLU A 95 -0.73 0.90 1.78
N ALA A 96 -0.82 0.68 0.47
CA ALA A 96 -1.96 0.03 -0.18
C ALA A 96 -2.16 -1.42 0.26
N ARG A 97 -1.09 -2.08 0.71
CA ARG A 97 -1.10 -3.46 1.22
C ARG A 97 -1.21 -3.53 2.76
N GLY A 98 -1.38 -2.39 3.42
CA GLY A 98 -1.50 -2.30 4.88
C GLY A 98 -0.17 -2.24 5.63
N PHE A 99 0.98 -2.22 4.92
CA PHE A 99 2.30 -2.11 5.52
C PHE A 99 2.69 -0.66 5.85
N TYR A 100 3.70 -0.50 6.70
CA TYR A 100 4.14 0.82 7.17
C TYR A 100 5.05 1.54 6.15
N GLY A 101 4.48 2.02 5.06
CA GLY A 101 5.22 2.66 3.97
C GLY A 101 6.02 3.91 4.34
N LYS A 102 5.80 4.51 5.52
CA LYS A 102 6.59 5.67 5.99
C LYS A 102 8.03 5.31 6.33
N ASN A 103 8.29 4.06 6.67
CA ASN A 103 9.62 3.57 6.98
C ASN A 103 9.88 2.30 6.16
N PRO A 104 10.76 2.36 5.15
CA PRO A 104 10.91 1.28 4.17
C PRO A 104 11.50 0.00 4.77
N TYR A 105 12.38 0.07 5.78
CA TYR A 105 12.91 -1.14 6.41
C TYR A 105 11.91 -1.79 7.36
N VAL A 106 11.05 -1.02 8.03
CA VAL A 106 9.93 -1.57 8.81
C VAL A 106 8.91 -2.22 7.87
N ALA A 107 8.57 -1.58 6.74
CA ALA A 107 7.70 -2.18 5.74
C ALA A 107 8.28 -3.48 5.17
N LYS A 108 9.60 -3.54 4.94
CA LYS A 108 10.30 -4.77 4.51
C LYS A 108 10.16 -5.87 5.56
N PHE A 109 10.36 -5.57 6.84
CA PHE A 109 10.15 -6.50 7.93
C PHE A 109 8.70 -7.04 7.95
N GLU A 110 7.71 -6.15 7.83
CA GLU A 110 6.29 -6.53 7.76
C GLU A 110 5.99 -7.44 6.55
N ARG A 111 6.54 -7.12 5.37
CA ARG A 111 6.42 -7.97 4.17
C ARG A 111 7.03 -9.34 4.35
N ASP A 112 8.19 -9.43 4.98
CA ASP A 112 8.88 -10.71 5.22
C ASP A 112 8.08 -11.56 6.21
N LEU A 113 7.52 -10.97 7.26
CA LEU A 113 6.59 -11.66 8.14
C LEU A 113 5.34 -12.14 7.40
N ALA A 114 4.74 -11.28 6.57
CA ALA A 114 3.54 -11.60 5.81
C ALA A 114 3.77 -12.73 4.81
N SER A 115 4.90 -12.70 4.09
CA SER A 115 5.26 -13.72 3.10
C SER A 115 5.49 -15.10 3.74
N ASN A 116 5.90 -15.13 5.01
CA ASN A 116 6.06 -16.35 5.79
C ASN A 116 4.82 -16.74 6.60
N GLY A 117 3.73 -15.96 6.53
CA GLY A 117 2.48 -16.24 7.24
C GLY A 117 2.51 -15.87 8.73
N TYR A 118 3.51 -15.13 9.20
CA TYR A 118 3.68 -14.79 10.63
C TYR A 118 3.13 -13.41 11.01
N PHE A 119 2.72 -12.57 10.06
CA PHE A 119 2.46 -11.17 10.34
C PHE A 119 1.28 -10.94 11.31
N GLU A 120 0.20 -11.70 11.16
CA GLU A 120 -0.96 -11.55 12.05
C GLU A 120 -0.64 -12.03 13.47
N ASP A 121 0.04 -13.17 13.59
CA ASP A 121 0.44 -13.73 14.89
C ASP A 121 1.46 -12.80 15.56
N PHE A 122 2.42 -12.26 14.80
CA PHE A 122 3.36 -11.26 15.30
C PHE A 122 2.67 -10.03 15.89
N LYS A 123 1.63 -9.50 15.23
CA LYS A 123 0.90 -8.34 15.76
C LYS A 123 0.24 -8.63 17.09
N GLN A 124 -0.29 -9.84 17.26
CA GLN A 124 -0.92 -10.28 18.51
C GLN A 124 0.12 -10.43 19.62
N GLU A 125 1.24 -11.11 19.35
CA GLU A 125 2.32 -11.29 20.32
C GLU A 125 2.95 -9.94 20.71
N PHE A 126 3.20 -9.08 19.74
CA PHE A 126 3.71 -7.72 20.03
C PHE A 126 2.76 -6.94 20.95
N GLU A 127 1.45 -7.02 20.72
CA GLU A 127 0.48 -6.35 21.58
C GLU A 127 0.49 -6.92 23.02
N GLN A 128 0.73 -8.21 23.18
CA GLN A 128 0.84 -8.85 24.51
C GLN A 128 2.11 -8.38 25.24
N VAL A 129 3.24 -8.35 24.55
CA VAL A 129 4.55 -8.00 25.13
C VAL A 129 4.66 -6.49 25.36
N ALA A 130 4.32 -5.66 24.36
CA ALA A 130 4.48 -4.21 24.40
C ALA A 130 3.31 -3.48 25.09
N GLY A 131 2.16 -4.15 25.29
CA GLY A 131 0.96 -3.54 25.86
C GLY A 131 0.28 -2.52 24.95
N LYS A 132 0.63 -2.48 23.66
CA LYS A 132 0.04 -1.62 22.63
C LYS A 132 0.02 -2.33 21.27
N PRO A 133 -0.94 -2.00 20.38
CA PRO A 133 -1.00 -2.61 19.07
C PRO A 133 0.20 -2.22 18.20
N TRP A 134 0.63 -3.15 17.32
CA TRP A 134 1.72 -2.92 16.37
C TRP A 134 1.54 -1.66 15.52
N SER A 135 0.30 -1.34 15.14
CA SER A 135 -0.03 -0.12 14.38
C SER A 135 0.43 1.18 15.05
N GLU A 136 0.56 1.19 16.37
CA GLU A 136 1.09 2.31 17.16
C GLU A 136 2.60 2.18 17.37
N GLY A 137 3.10 0.98 17.65
CA GLY A 137 4.53 0.72 17.92
C GLY A 137 5.42 0.89 16.68
N ARG A 138 4.95 0.50 15.50
CA ARG A 138 5.75 0.47 14.27
C ARG A 138 6.33 1.82 13.84
N GLY A 139 5.73 2.94 14.26
CA GLY A 139 6.25 4.28 13.99
C GLY A 139 7.52 4.64 14.76
N GLU A 140 7.75 3.94 15.86
CA GLU A 140 8.87 4.11 16.78
C GLU A 140 9.58 2.76 17.02
N ALA A 141 9.64 1.91 15.99
CA ALA A 141 10.09 0.52 16.08
C ALA A 141 11.47 0.35 16.74
N VAL A 142 12.37 1.32 16.58
CA VAL A 142 13.69 1.31 17.23
C VAL A 142 13.59 1.36 18.75
N LEU A 143 12.54 1.99 19.30
CA LEU A 143 12.32 2.07 20.76
C LEU A 143 11.70 0.79 21.35
N TRP A 144 11.15 -0.06 20.50
CA TRP A 144 10.44 -1.29 20.85
C TRP A 144 11.19 -2.55 20.39
N ASP A 145 12.50 -2.44 20.20
CA ASP A 145 13.28 -3.49 19.57
C ASP A 145 13.32 -4.78 20.40
N ASP A 146 13.41 -4.66 21.73
CA ASP A 146 13.37 -5.82 22.64
C ASP A 146 12.04 -6.57 22.54
N GLU A 147 10.90 -5.85 22.54
CA GLU A 147 9.55 -6.41 22.41
C GLU A 147 9.33 -6.98 20.99
N ILE A 148 9.90 -6.36 19.97
CA ILE A 148 9.88 -6.88 18.60
C ILE A 148 10.65 -8.20 18.51
N CYS A 149 11.82 -8.29 19.12
CA CYS A 149 12.60 -9.51 19.15
C CYS A 149 11.90 -10.64 19.92
N GLU A 150 11.28 -10.32 21.05
CA GLU A 150 10.49 -11.29 21.82
C GLU A 150 9.29 -11.81 21.04
N ALA A 151 8.48 -10.91 20.46
CA ALA A 151 7.32 -11.29 19.64
C ALA A 151 7.74 -12.09 18.40
N TYR A 152 8.84 -11.70 17.74
CA TYR A 152 9.38 -12.43 16.59
C TYR A 152 9.83 -13.85 16.97
N ALA A 153 10.55 -14.01 18.09
CA ALA A 153 10.98 -15.30 18.58
C ALA A 153 9.79 -16.21 18.92
N ALA A 154 8.74 -15.65 19.52
CA ALA A 154 7.54 -16.40 19.88
C ALA A 154 6.84 -16.99 18.65
N VAL A 155 6.71 -16.22 17.56
CA VAL A 155 5.97 -16.68 16.37
C VAL A 155 6.83 -17.50 15.40
N THR A 156 8.14 -17.25 15.33
CA THR A 156 9.02 -17.93 14.38
C THR A 156 9.76 -19.13 15.00
N GLY A 157 9.85 -19.19 16.33
CA GLY A 157 10.70 -20.13 17.05
C GLY A 157 12.20 -19.84 16.91
N LYS A 158 12.58 -18.67 16.39
CA LYS A 158 13.97 -18.26 16.16
C LYS A 158 14.32 -17.10 17.09
N PRO A 159 15.06 -17.35 18.18
CA PRO A 159 15.51 -16.27 19.04
C PRO A 159 16.51 -15.39 18.28
N GLU A 160 16.28 -14.09 18.30
CA GLU A 160 17.23 -13.09 17.81
C GLU A 160 17.98 -12.50 18.99
N GLN A 161 19.29 -12.38 18.86
CA GLN A 161 20.16 -11.79 19.89
C GLN A 161 20.51 -10.34 19.58
N ASP A 162 20.37 -9.94 18.30
CA ASP A 162 20.66 -8.61 17.79
C ASP A 162 19.35 -7.90 17.41
N SER A 163 19.39 -6.58 17.38
CA SER A 163 18.27 -5.75 16.94
C SER A 163 17.77 -6.16 15.55
N ILE A 164 16.52 -6.59 15.49
CA ILE A 164 15.88 -6.95 14.21
C ILE A 164 15.76 -5.69 13.33
N ILE A 165 15.27 -4.60 13.89
CA ILE A 165 15.02 -3.37 13.14
C ILE A 165 16.32 -2.77 12.62
N GLN A 166 17.38 -2.75 13.45
CA GLN A 166 18.70 -2.27 13.01
C GLN A 166 19.26 -3.12 11.86
N ARG A 167 19.11 -4.45 11.94
CA ARG A 167 19.53 -5.35 10.85
C ARG A 167 18.80 -5.05 9.54
N TYR A 168 17.47 -4.80 9.60
CA TYR A 168 16.72 -4.41 8.42
C TYR A 168 17.15 -3.05 7.89
N GLU A 169 17.45 -2.07 8.76
CA GLU A 169 17.97 -0.77 8.36
C GLU A 169 19.33 -0.90 7.66
N ASP A 170 20.27 -1.63 8.25
CA ASP A 170 21.63 -1.81 7.73
C ASP A 170 21.67 -2.57 6.39
N THR A 171 20.73 -3.49 6.18
CA THR A 171 20.67 -4.34 4.97
C THR A 171 19.67 -3.84 3.93
N TYR A 172 18.91 -2.81 4.25
CA TYR A 172 17.87 -2.33 3.34
C TYR A 172 18.47 -1.72 2.08
N THR A 173 18.25 -2.39 0.97
CA THR A 173 18.50 -1.86 -0.37
C THR A 173 17.20 -1.93 -1.14
N MET A 174 16.76 -0.79 -1.65
CA MET A 174 15.57 -0.74 -2.49
C MET A 174 15.90 -1.24 -3.89
N THR A 175 15.24 -2.28 -4.31
CA THR A 175 15.37 -2.84 -5.66
C THR A 175 14.01 -2.96 -6.35
N VAL A 176 14.01 -2.95 -7.67
CA VAL A 176 12.79 -3.20 -8.46
C VAL A 176 12.22 -4.60 -8.17
N GLY A 177 13.06 -5.54 -7.75
CA GLY A 177 12.67 -6.89 -7.38
C GLY A 177 11.84 -6.98 -6.10
N ASP A 178 11.83 -5.94 -5.25
CA ASP A 178 10.99 -5.88 -4.05
C ASP A 178 9.49 -5.79 -4.38
N PHE A 179 9.11 -5.66 -5.65
CA PHE A 179 7.73 -5.53 -6.15
C PHE A 179 7.26 -6.70 -7.02
N ALA A 180 8.13 -7.63 -7.34
CA ALA A 180 7.78 -8.82 -8.10
C ALA A 180 7.20 -9.93 -7.18
#